data_aaca3734d6ae9c43caab541fec3c96d5
#
_entry.id   aaca3734d6ae9c43caab541fec3c96d5
#
_cell.length_a   1.000
_cell.length_b   1.000
_cell.length_c   1.000
_cell.angle_alpha   90.00
_cell.angle_beta   90.00
_cell.angle_gamma   90.00
#
_symmetry.space_group_name_H-M   'P 1'
#
loop_
_entity.id
_entity.type
_entity.pdbx_description
1 polymer ?
#
loop_
_entity_poly.entity_id
_entity_poly.type
_entity_poly.pdbx_seq_one_letter_code
_entity_poly.pdbx_strand_id
1 'polypeptide(L)'
;YGEMQAIFAEWKKTELDSYLIDITTDILGYKDADGEPLVEKILDTAGQKGTGKWTGINALDFGIPLTLITESVFARCVSSFKDQRVAANQLFGKTIQPVEGDKKVWIEAVRKALLASKIISYAQGFMLIREASEQFGWNINYGATALLWREGCIIRSRFLGNIRDAYEANPDLIFLGSDSYFKGILENALSDWRKVVAKSIEVGIPMPCMASAITFLDGYTSARL
;
A
#
# COMPACT_ATOMS: atom_id res chain seq x y z
N TYR A 1 -18.16 -8.84 -8.24
CA TYR A 1 -17.13 -9.49 -7.40
C TYR A 1 -16.40 -10.60 -8.15
N GLY A 2 -17.09 -11.50 -8.88
CA GLY A 2 -16.41 -12.58 -9.62
C GLY A 2 -15.34 -12.10 -10.61
N GLU A 3 -15.56 -10.98 -11.29
CA GLU A 3 -14.54 -10.37 -12.15
C GLU A 3 -13.37 -9.81 -11.33
N MET A 4 -13.64 -9.16 -10.21
CA MET A 4 -12.59 -8.68 -9.30
C MET A 4 -11.77 -9.84 -8.75
N GLN A 5 -12.42 -10.95 -8.34
CA GLN A 5 -11.74 -12.17 -7.93
C GLN A 5 -10.79 -12.68 -9.02
N ALA A 6 -11.25 -12.77 -10.28
CA ALA A 6 -10.42 -13.22 -11.39
C ALA A 6 -9.19 -12.31 -11.60
N ILE A 7 -9.36 -10.99 -11.49
CA ILE A 7 -8.26 -10.02 -11.58
C ILE A 7 -7.23 -10.25 -10.47
N PHE A 8 -7.67 -10.38 -9.20
CA PHE A 8 -6.77 -10.63 -8.08
C PHE A 8 -6.08 -12.00 -8.18
N ALA A 9 -6.76 -13.03 -8.69
CA ALA A 9 -6.18 -14.34 -8.97
C ALA A 9 -5.05 -14.28 -10.04
N GLU A 10 -5.18 -13.40 -11.04
CA GLU A 10 -4.08 -13.15 -11.99
C GLU A 10 -2.95 -12.34 -11.33
N TRP A 11 -3.25 -11.34 -10.51
CA TRP A 11 -2.23 -10.58 -9.79
C TRP A 11 -1.42 -11.43 -8.81
N LYS A 12 -2.01 -12.47 -8.22
CA LYS A 12 -1.33 -13.46 -7.38
C LYS A 12 -0.19 -14.19 -8.12
N LYS A 13 -0.22 -14.25 -9.46
CA LYS A 13 0.84 -14.87 -10.27
C LYS A 13 2.01 -13.93 -10.58
N THR A 14 1.89 -12.65 -10.20
CA THR A 14 2.85 -11.58 -10.48
C THR A 14 3.70 -11.21 -9.26
N GLU A 15 4.42 -10.09 -9.33
CA GLU A 15 5.18 -9.49 -8.22
C GLU A 15 4.27 -9.01 -7.06
N LEU A 16 2.96 -8.89 -7.32
CA LEU A 16 1.97 -8.57 -6.29
C LEU A 16 1.66 -9.75 -5.36
N ASP A 17 2.10 -10.97 -5.67
CA ASP A 17 1.89 -12.13 -4.80
C ASP A 17 2.25 -11.81 -3.36
N SER A 18 1.26 -11.94 -2.50
CA SER A 18 1.36 -11.66 -1.07
C SER A 18 0.17 -12.26 -0.34
N TYR A 19 0.31 -12.44 0.98
CA TYR A 19 -0.77 -12.92 1.82
C TYR A 19 -2.07 -12.11 1.63
N LEU A 20 -1.98 -10.77 1.56
CA LEU A 20 -3.16 -9.92 1.43
C LEU A 20 -3.82 -10.03 0.04
N ILE A 21 -3.05 -10.19 -1.04
CA ILE A 21 -3.61 -10.45 -2.38
C ILE A 21 -4.29 -11.82 -2.42
N ASP A 22 -3.69 -12.82 -1.76
CA ASP A 22 -4.22 -14.17 -1.67
C ASP A 22 -5.58 -14.18 -0.97
N ILE A 23 -5.66 -13.71 0.27
CA ILE A 23 -6.92 -13.66 1.02
C ILE A 23 -7.97 -12.76 0.37
N THR A 24 -7.56 -11.68 -0.31
CA THR A 24 -8.50 -10.82 -1.04
C THR A 24 -9.15 -11.58 -2.19
N THR A 25 -8.39 -12.43 -2.89
CA THR A 25 -8.94 -13.31 -3.93
C THR A 25 -10.03 -14.22 -3.36
N ASP A 26 -9.78 -14.83 -2.21
CA ASP A 26 -10.75 -15.72 -1.56
C ASP A 26 -11.98 -14.96 -1.07
N ILE A 27 -11.79 -13.79 -0.42
CA ILE A 27 -12.87 -12.93 0.08
C ILE A 27 -13.80 -12.49 -1.06
N LEU A 28 -13.24 -12.07 -2.19
CA LEU A 28 -14.02 -11.60 -3.34
C LEU A 28 -14.83 -12.71 -4.00
N GLY A 29 -14.42 -13.97 -3.85
CA GLY A 29 -15.15 -15.15 -4.35
C GLY A 29 -16.13 -15.76 -3.35
N TYR A 30 -16.03 -15.37 -2.08
CA TYR A 30 -16.81 -16.02 -1.04
C TYR A 30 -18.27 -15.55 -1.05
N LYS A 31 -19.18 -16.51 -1.10
CA LYS A 31 -20.62 -16.28 -1.06
C LYS A 31 -21.21 -16.79 0.25
N ASP A 32 -22.17 -16.05 0.76
CA ASP A 32 -22.97 -16.45 1.93
C ASP A 32 -24.02 -17.53 1.56
N ALA A 33 -24.73 -18.03 2.56
CA ALA A 33 -25.73 -19.08 2.42
C ALA A 33 -26.88 -18.73 1.45
N ASP A 34 -27.16 -17.45 1.24
CA ASP A 34 -28.16 -16.96 0.27
C ASP A 34 -27.60 -16.79 -1.17
N GLY A 35 -26.32 -17.11 -1.39
CA GLY A 35 -25.65 -17.00 -2.69
C GLY A 35 -25.09 -15.62 -3.01
N GLU A 36 -25.27 -14.62 -2.14
CA GLU A 36 -24.76 -13.27 -2.31
C GLU A 36 -23.31 -13.13 -1.79
N PRO A 37 -22.51 -12.20 -2.32
CA PRO A 37 -21.16 -11.95 -1.83
C PRO A 37 -21.16 -11.54 -0.34
N LEU A 38 -20.50 -12.32 0.52
CA LEU A 38 -20.46 -12.02 1.96
C LEU A 38 -19.82 -10.66 2.26
N VAL A 39 -18.88 -10.22 1.45
CA VAL A 39 -18.18 -8.92 1.64
C VAL A 39 -19.16 -7.72 1.64
N GLU A 40 -20.28 -7.81 0.92
CA GLU A 40 -21.31 -6.76 0.91
C GLU A 40 -22.10 -6.66 2.23
N LYS A 41 -22.10 -7.74 3.01
CA LYS A 41 -22.80 -7.80 4.30
C LYS A 41 -21.92 -7.39 5.47
N ILE A 42 -20.62 -7.20 5.24
CA ILE A 42 -19.67 -6.80 6.27
C ILE A 42 -19.67 -5.28 6.41
N LEU A 43 -19.78 -4.81 7.65
CA LEU A 43 -19.76 -3.39 7.96
C LEU A 43 -18.42 -2.77 7.51
N ASP A 44 -18.50 -1.71 6.73
CA ASP A 44 -17.36 -0.99 6.15
C ASP A 44 -16.67 -0.05 7.16
N THR A 45 -16.32 -0.59 8.33
CA THR A 45 -15.58 0.11 9.38
C THR A 45 -14.36 -0.69 9.82
N ALA A 46 -13.29 0.01 10.14
CA ALA A 46 -12.09 -0.60 10.69
C ALA A 46 -11.46 0.31 11.74
N GLY A 47 -11.17 -0.25 12.91
CA GLY A 47 -10.41 0.44 13.95
C GLY A 47 -8.92 0.14 13.87
N GLN A 48 -8.12 0.88 14.63
CA GLN A 48 -6.70 0.59 14.83
C GLN A 48 -6.48 -0.24 16.10
N LYS A 49 -5.41 -1.08 16.11
CA LYS A 49 -5.03 -1.89 17.28
C LYS A 49 -3.75 -1.38 17.99
N GLY A 50 -3.21 -0.24 17.57
CA GLY A 50 -2.08 0.42 18.22
C GLY A 50 -0.74 0.33 17.49
N THR A 51 -0.42 -0.76 16.79
CA THR A 51 0.89 -0.92 16.11
C THR A 51 1.15 0.15 15.06
N GLY A 52 0.17 0.45 14.20
CA GLY A 52 0.29 1.53 13.23
C GLY A 52 0.43 2.92 13.88
N LYS A 53 -0.29 3.16 14.98
CA LYS A 53 -0.13 4.38 15.79
C LYS A 53 1.29 4.50 16.33
N TRP A 54 1.82 3.44 16.95
CA TRP A 54 3.19 3.44 17.48
C TRP A 54 4.22 3.68 16.38
N THR A 55 4.04 3.04 15.23
CA THR A 55 4.92 3.25 14.07
C THR A 55 4.92 4.71 13.64
N GLY A 56 3.74 5.35 13.55
CA GLY A 56 3.62 6.77 13.20
C GLY A 56 4.24 7.71 14.24
N ILE A 57 4.05 7.43 15.55
CA ILE A 57 4.66 8.23 16.64
C ILE A 57 6.19 8.12 16.54
N ASN A 58 6.74 6.91 16.46
CA ASN A 58 8.19 6.75 16.37
C ASN A 58 8.75 7.41 15.09
N ALA A 59 8.02 7.36 13.97
CA ALA A 59 8.45 8.04 12.76
C ALA A 59 8.56 9.56 12.94
N LEU A 60 7.60 10.17 13.67
CA LEU A 60 7.66 11.58 14.01
C LEU A 60 8.82 11.90 14.97
N ASP A 61 9.01 11.07 15.99
CA ASP A 61 10.11 11.23 16.96
C ASP A 61 11.49 11.14 16.30
N PHE A 62 11.63 10.28 15.28
CA PHE A 62 12.87 10.10 14.52
C PHE A 62 12.99 11.00 13.27
N GLY A 63 11.96 11.79 12.95
CA GLY A 63 11.96 12.65 11.78
C GLY A 63 11.88 11.89 10.44
N ILE A 64 11.38 10.66 10.43
CA ILE A 64 11.24 9.84 9.21
C ILE A 64 9.87 10.05 8.57
N PRO A 65 9.81 10.42 7.27
CA PRO A 65 8.55 10.70 6.58
C PRO A 65 7.78 9.42 6.22
N LEU A 66 7.18 8.77 7.23
CA LEU A 66 6.41 7.53 7.11
C LEU A 66 4.98 7.80 6.63
N THR A 67 4.84 8.53 5.54
CA THR A 67 3.59 9.14 5.11
C THR A 67 2.52 8.11 4.75
N LEU A 68 2.85 7.05 3.98
CA LEU A 68 1.87 6.04 3.55
C LEU A 68 1.34 5.22 4.72
N ILE A 69 2.24 4.74 5.60
CA ILE A 69 1.84 3.88 6.74
C ILE A 69 0.98 4.68 7.72
N THR A 70 1.36 5.92 8.01
CA THR A 70 0.59 6.79 8.89
C THR A 70 -0.77 7.15 8.26
N GLU A 71 -0.81 7.44 6.95
CA GLU A 71 -2.05 7.68 6.23
C GLU A 71 -3.00 6.48 6.28
N SER A 72 -2.48 5.25 6.24
CA SER A 72 -3.31 4.05 6.38
C SER A 72 -4.01 3.98 7.74
N VAL A 73 -3.39 4.50 8.81
CA VAL A 73 -4.00 4.61 10.14
C VAL A 73 -5.13 5.65 10.12
N PHE A 74 -4.90 6.81 9.52
CA PHE A 74 -5.93 7.85 9.41
C PHE A 74 -7.10 7.41 8.53
N ALA A 75 -6.85 6.74 7.43
CA ALA A 75 -7.91 6.17 6.58
C ALA A 75 -8.80 5.19 7.36
N ARG A 76 -8.20 4.35 8.24
CA ARG A 76 -8.97 3.48 9.14
C ARG A 76 -9.78 4.26 10.17
N CYS A 77 -9.22 5.34 10.73
CA CYS A 77 -9.95 6.22 11.65
C CYS A 77 -11.15 6.86 10.94
N VAL A 78 -10.97 7.36 9.71
CA VAL A 78 -12.09 7.89 8.90
C VAL A 78 -13.16 6.81 8.68
N SER A 79 -12.77 5.57 8.37
CA SER A 79 -13.74 4.48 8.16
C SER A 79 -14.58 4.19 9.40
N SER A 80 -14.05 4.38 10.61
CA SER A 80 -14.76 4.13 11.86
C SER A 80 -15.88 5.12 12.18
N PHE A 81 -15.91 6.28 11.52
CA PHE A 81 -16.96 7.30 11.70
C PHE A 81 -18.21 7.02 10.85
N LYS A 82 -18.72 5.79 10.86
CA LYS A 82 -19.78 5.35 9.95
C LYS A 82 -20.99 6.28 9.94
N ASP A 83 -21.57 6.58 11.08
CA ASP A 83 -22.78 7.42 11.19
C ASP A 83 -22.50 8.84 10.68
N GLN A 84 -21.34 9.41 11.01
CA GLN A 84 -20.95 10.74 10.54
C GLN A 84 -20.73 10.74 9.02
N ARG A 85 -20.12 9.67 8.45
CA ARG A 85 -19.94 9.53 7.00
C ARG A 85 -21.29 9.44 6.27
N VAL A 86 -22.24 8.69 6.84
CA VAL A 86 -23.59 8.57 6.27
C VAL A 86 -24.31 9.93 6.28
N ALA A 87 -24.29 10.63 7.42
CA ALA A 87 -24.89 11.97 7.52
C ALA A 87 -24.22 12.98 6.56
N ALA A 88 -22.91 12.99 6.48
CA ALA A 88 -22.19 13.84 5.55
C ALA A 88 -22.51 13.49 4.08
N ASN A 89 -22.60 12.21 3.73
CA ASN A 89 -22.98 11.79 2.38
C ASN A 89 -24.36 12.31 1.98
N GLN A 90 -25.33 12.28 2.88
CA GLN A 90 -26.67 12.84 2.65
C GLN A 90 -26.64 14.35 2.38
N LEU A 91 -25.78 15.10 3.11
CA LEU A 91 -25.66 16.55 2.94
C LEU A 91 -24.94 16.94 1.63
N PHE A 92 -23.87 16.23 1.30
CA PHE A 92 -23.04 16.56 0.12
C PHE A 92 -23.52 15.91 -1.18
N GLY A 93 -24.41 14.90 -1.10
CA GLY A 93 -24.93 14.19 -2.28
C GLY A 93 -23.82 13.54 -3.11
N LYS A 94 -22.76 13.03 -2.46
CA LYS A 94 -21.59 12.52 -3.18
C LYS A 94 -21.94 11.33 -4.07
N THR A 95 -21.60 11.43 -5.33
CA THR A 95 -21.68 10.34 -6.32
C THR A 95 -20.30 10.06 -6.88
N ILE A 96 -19.97 8.78 -7.08
CA ILE A 96 -18.76 8.36 -7.78
C ILE A 96 -19.07 8.37 -9.28
N GLN A 97 -18.24 9.07 -10.05
CA GLN A 97 -18.38 9.09 -11.50
C GLN A 97 -17.75 7.84 -12.13
N PRO A 98 -18.33 7.28 -13.19
CA PRO A 98 -17.73 6.17 -13.91
C PRO A 98 -16.39 6.56 -14.52
N VAL A 99 -15.44 5.63 -14.54
CA VAL A 99 -14.17 5.80 -15.23
C VAL A 99 -14.32 5.36 -16.67
N GLU A 100 -14.09 6.28 -17.60
CA GLU A 100 -14.13 6.01 -19.04
C GLU A 100 -12.82 5.39 -19.53
N GLY A 101 -12.89 4.67 -20.66
CA GLY A 101 -11.75 4.07 -21.34
C GLY A 101 -11.68 2.54 -21.26
N ASP A 102 -10.61 1.98 -21.80
CA ASP A 102 -10.42 0.53 -21.82
C ASP A 102 -10.17 0.00 -20.41
N LYS A 103 -11.05 -0.88 -19.98
CA LYS A 103 -11.01 -1.52 -18.67
C LYS A 103 -9.71 -2.28 -18.42
N LYS A 104 -9.16 -2.96 -19.42
CA LYS A 104 -7.90 -3.71 -19.27
C LYS A 104 -6.71 -2.78 -19.02
N VAL A 105 -6.70 -1.63 -19.68
CA VAL A 105 -5.68 -0.59 -19.45
C VAL A 105 -5.75 -0.06 -18.04
N TRP A 106 -6.96 0.19 -17.52
CA TRP A 106 -7.14 0.64 -16.13
C TRP A 106 -6.76 -0.43 -15.11
N ILE A 107 -7.12 -1.70 -15.33
CA ILE A 107 -6.73 -2.81 -14.45
C ILE A 107 -5.21 -2.91 -14.35
N GLU A 108 -4.49 -2.83 -15.47
CA GLU A 108 -3.03 -2.88 -15.46
C GLU A 108 -2.42 -1.63 -14.80
N ALA A 109 -2.97 -0.45 -15.05
CA ALA A 109 -2.52 0.77 -14.38
C ALA A 109 -2.69 0.70 -12.85
N VAL A 110 -3.82 0.18 -12.36
CA VAL A 110 -4.07 -0.04 -10.92
C VAL A 110 -3.11 -1.09 -10.36
N ARG A 111 -2.84 -2.18 -11.10
CA ARG A 111 -1.86 -3.20 -10.69
C ARG A 111 -0.48 -2.59 -10.44
N LYS A 112 0.01 -1.79 -11.39
CA LYS A 112 1.30 -1.09 -11.28
C LYS A 112 1.32 -0.08 -10.13
N ALA A 113 0.25 0.72 -10.00
CA ALA A 113 0.12 1.69 -8.92
C ALA A 113 0.13 1.02 -7.54
N LEU A 114 -0.56 -0.12 -7.40
CA LEU A 114 -0.57 -0.90 -6.18
C LEU A 114 0.81 -1.47 -5.84
N LEU A 115 1.51 -2.04 -6.83
CA LEU A 115 2.86 -2.58 -6.64
C LEU A 115 3.84 -1.49 -6.22
N ALA A 116 3.84 -0.35 -6.91
CA ALA A 116 4.70 0.79 -6.59
C ALA A 116 4.41 1.33 -5.18
N SER A 117 3.14 1.54 -4.82
CA SER A 117 2.75 1.99 -3.49
C SER A 117 3.19 1.00 -2.40
N LYS A 118 3.07 -0.30 -2.67
CA LYS A 118 3.52 -1.36 -1.77
C LYS A 118 5.04 -1.32 -1.56
N ILE A 119 5.83 -1.11 -2.62
CA ILE A 119 7.29 -0.92 -2.52
C ILE A 119 7.62 0.28 -1.64
N ILE A 120 6.95 1.40 -1.83
CA ILE A 120 7.17 2.61 -1.00
C ILE A 120 6.83 2.33 0.47
N SER A 121 5.78 1.56 0.77
CA SER A 121 5.46 1.23 2.17
C SER A 121 6.59 0.46 2.87
N TYR A 122 7.22 -0.51 2.18
CA TYR A 122 8.39 -1.20 2.71
C TYR A 122 9.61 -0.28 2.79
N ALA A 123 9.86 0.54 1.76
CA ALA A 123 10.95 1.49 1.76
C ALA A 123 10.89 2.44 2.97
N GLN A 124 9.73 3.03 3.25
CA GLN A 124 9.51 3.88 4.42
C GLN A 124 9.72 3.11 5.73
N GLY A 125 9.24 1.86 5.82
CA GLY A 125 9.44 1.01 7.00
C GLY A 125 10.92 0.72 7.26
N PHE A 126 11.70 0.41 6.22
CA PHE A 126 13.14 0.19 6.35
C PHE A 126 13.91 1.47 6.68
N MET A 127 13.48 2.64 6.18
CA MET A 127 14.05 3.93 6.59
C MET A 127 13.88 4.14 8.10
N LEU A 128 12.69 3.85 8.64
CA LEU A 128 12.45 3.96 10.08
C LEU A 128 13.29 2.97 10.90
N ILE A 129 13.40 1.70 10.45
CA ILE A 129 14.24 0.69 11.13
C ILE A 129 15.70 1.12 11.12
N ARG A 130 16.19 1.66 10.00
CA ARG A 130 17.56 2.16 9.90
C ARG A 130 17.81 3.28 10.91
N GLU A 131 16.98 4.30 10.92
CA GLU A 131 17.12 5.44 11.84
C GLU A 131 17.13 4.99 13.30
N ALA A 132 16.19 4.12 13.68
CA ALA A 132 16.17 3.55 15.02
C ALA A 132 17.44 2.74 15.32
N SER A 133 17.93 1.94 14.35
CA SER A 133 19.17 1.17 14.49
C SER A 133 20.37 2.08 14.76
N GLU A 134 20.47 3.19 14.06
CA GLU A 134 21.55 4.18 14.23
C GLU A 134 21.45 4.89 15.58
N GLN A 135 20.26 5.38 15.96
CA GLN A 135 20.07 6.11 17.22
C GLN A 135 20.31 5.23 18.47
N PHE A 136 19.94 3.96 18.42
CA PHE A 136 20.08 3.05 19.56
C PHE A 136 21.34 2.18 19.48
N GLY A 137 22.15 2.32 18.45
CA GLY A 137 23.36 1.53 18.26
C GLY A 137 23.07 0.04 18.00
N TRP A 138 21.95 -0.28 17.39
CA TRP A 138 21.61 -1.65 17.02
C TRP A 138 22.34 -2.05 15.74
N ASN A 139 22.87 -3.23 15.71
CA ASN A 139 23.52 -3.78 14.51
C ASN A 139 22.53 -4.65 13.74
N ILE A 140 21.54 -4.02 13.08
CA ILE A 140 20.45 -4.72 12.39
C ILE A 140 20.91 -5.16 11.00
N ASN A 141 20.75 -6.46 10.71
CA ASN A 141 20.84 -6.97 9.34
C ASN A 141 19.49 -6.79 8.64
N TYR A 142 19.37 -5.79 7.78
CA TYR A 142 18.11 -5.43 7.09
C TYR A 142 17.62 -6.53 6.15
N GLY A 143 18.54 -7.21 5.44
CA GLY A 143 18.20 -8.34 4.58
C GLY A 143 17.62 -9.50 5.37
N ALA A 144 18.25 -9.89 6.48
CA ALA A 144 17.72 -10.93 7.37
C ALA A 144 16.37 -10.50 7.98
N THR A 145 16.21 -9.22 8.33
CA THR A 145 14.95 -8.68 8.86
C THR A 145 13.82 -8.85 7.84
N ALA A 146 14.05 -8.55 6.55
CA ALA A 146 13.06 -8.78 5.51
C ALA A 146 12.60 -10.25 5.45
N LEU A 147 13.52 -11.18 5.61
CA LEU A 147 13.23 -12.60 5.55
C LEU A 147 12.39 -13.14 6.72
N LEU A 148 12.36 -12.44 7.87
CA LEU A 148 11.49 -12.81 9.00
C LEU A 148 10.00 -12.79 8.64
N TRP A 149 9.62 -12.01 7.61
CA TRP A 149 8.23 -11.84 7.21
C TRP A 149 7.77 -12.78 6.10
N ARG A 150 8.60 -13.75 5.67
CA ARG A 150 8.27 -14.64 4.55
C ARG A 150 7.19 -15.66 4.86
N GLU A 151 7.14 -16.16 6.08
CA GLU A 151 6.23 -17.22 6.49
C GLU A 151 5.43 -16.82 7.72
N GLY A 152 4.14 -17.18 7.73
CA GLY A 152 3.25 -16.94 8.86
C GLY A 152 3.00 -15.46 9.21
N CYS A 153 3.31 -14.54 8.31
CA CYS A 153 3.19 -13.11 8.54
C CYS A 153 2.20 -12.47 7.57
N ILE A 154 1.37 -11.55 8.09
CA ILE A 154 0.38 -10.83 7.29
C ILE A 154 1.01 -9.96 6.19
N ILE A 155 2.26 -9.55 6.36
CA ILE A 155 3.01 -8.79 5.36
C ILE A 155 3.88 -9.66 4.45
N ARG A 156 3.66 -10.99 4.46
CA ARG A 156 4.32 -11.90 3.50
C ARG A 156 4.14 -11.38 2.08
N SER A 157 5.25 -11.26 1.34
CA SER A 157 5.27 -10.78 -0.03
C SER A 157 6.37 -11.45 -0.83
N ARG A 158 6.12 -11.66 -2.12
CA ARG A 158 7.07 -12.30 -3.03
C ARG A 158 8.42 -11.58 -3.08
N PHE A 159 8.42 -10.24 -3.06
CA PHE A 159 9.63 -9.45 -3.20
C PHE A 159 10.47 -9.29 -1.90
N LEU A 160 10.11 -9.95 -0.79
CA LEU A 160 10.96 -9.95 0.42
C LEU A 160 12.36 -10.52 0.16
N GLY A 161 12.48 -11.49 -0.75
CA GLY A 161 13.77 -11.98 -1.23
C GLY A 161 14.57 -10.89 -1.96
N ASN A 162 13.91 -10.10 -2.80
CA ASN A 162 14.57 -8.99 -3.49
C ASN A 162 15.02 -7.87 -2.53
N ILE A 163 14.29 -7.64 -1.43
CA ILE A 163 14.74 -6.71 -0.37
C ILE A 163 16.02 -7.24 0.29
N ARG A 164 16.07 -8.53 0.63
CA ARG A 164 17.32 -9.16 1.12
C ARG A 164 18.45 -8.93 0.14
N ASP A 165 18.27 -9.28 -1.13
CA ASP A 165 19.30 -9.20 -2.15
C ASP A 165 19.81 -7.76 -2.32
N ALA A 166 18.92 -6.76 -2.26
CA ALA A 166 19.30 -5.34 -2.32
C ALA A 166 20.21 -4.93 -1.15
N TYR A 167 19.88 -5.35 0.07
CA TYR A 167 20.71 -5.04 1.26
C TYR A 167 21.98 -5.90 1.36
N GLU A 168 21.99 -7.11 0.81
CA GLU A 168 23.22 -7.91 0.69
C GLU A 168 24.19 -7.29 -0.33
N ALA A 169 23.66 -6.76 -1.45
CA ALA A 169 24.46 -6.07 -2.46
C ALA A 169 24.97 -4.70 -1.98
N ASN A 170 24.16 -3.98 -1.20
CA ASN A 170 24.50 -2.68 -0.64
C ASN A 170 23.97 -2.53 0.79
N PRO A 171 24.75 -2.90 1.82
CA PRO A 171 24.35 -2.76 3.23
C PRO A 171 24.03 -1.32 3.64
N ASP A 172 24.60 -0.32 2.95
CA ASP A 172 24.41 1.11 3.21
C ASP A 172 23.23 1.71 2.43
N LEU A 173 22.43 0.89 1.75
CA LEU A 173 21.28 1.35 0.99
C LEU A 173 20.28 2.08 1.90
N ILE A 174 20.15 3.39 1.75
CA ILE A 174 19.28 4.25 2.57
C ILE A 174 17.80 4.10 2.15
N PHE A 175 17.56 4.15 0.84
CA PHE A 175 16.22 4.11 0.26
C PHE A 175 16.10 2.93 -0.69
N LEU A 176 15.23 2.00 -0.35
CA LEU A 176 15.02 0.76 -1.12
C LEU A 176 14.70 1.02 -2.60
N GLY A 177 13.98 2.11 -2.89
CA GLY A 177 13.66 2.53 -4.26
C GLY A 177 14.88 2.94 -5.11
N SER A 178 16.07 3.09 -4.51
CA SER A 178 17.34 3.35 -5.23
C SER A 178 18.04 2.07 -5.70
N ASP A 179 17.65 0.91 -5.20
CA ASP A 179 18.12 -0.37 -5.72
C ASP A 179 17.65 -0.58 -7.16
N SER A 180 18.45 -1.20 -8.00
CA SER A 180 18.21 -1.32 -9.45
C SER A 180 16.90 -2.06 -9.78
N TYR A 181 16.57 -3.12 -9.03
CA TYR A 181 15.35 -3.90 -9.22
C TYR A 181 14.11 -3.06 -8.87
N PHE A 182 14.11 -2.45 -7.69
CA PHE A 182 12.98 -1.64 -7.23
C PHE A 182 12.82 -0.35 -8.02
N LYS A 183 13.92 0.30 -8.37
CA LYS A 183 13.93 1.49 -9.23
C LYS A 183 13.27 1.21 -10.57
N GLY A 184 13.63 0.12 -11.24
CA GLY A 184 13.03 -0.25 -12.52
C GLY A 184 11.53 -0.45 -12.45
N ILE A 185 11.01 -1.06 -11.37
CA ILE A 185 9.58 -1.23 -11.16
C ILE A 185 8.90 0.13 -10.93
N LEU A 186 9.47 0.98 -10.08
CA LEU A 186 8.93 2.31 -9.80
C LEU A 186 8.87 3.17 -11.06
N GLU A 187 9.96 3.23 -11.84
CA GLU A 187 10.02 3.98 -13.11
C GLU A 187 8.96 3.51 -14.11
N ASN A 188 8.80 2.19 -14.27
CA ASN A 188 7.77 1.62 -15.16
C ASN A 188 6.34 1.92 -14.68
N ALA A 189 6.13 2.09 -13.38
CA ALA A 189 4.81 2.35 -12.82
C ALA A 189 4.43 3.85 -12.81
N LEU A 190 5.38 4.78 -12.80
CA LEU A 190 5.15 6.21 -12.51
C LEU A 190 4.01 6.83 -13.32
N SER A 191 4.01 6.64 -14.65
CA SER A 191 2.99 7.25 -15.52
C SER A 191 1.59 6.72 -15.20
N ASP A 192 1.44 5.39 -15.09
CA ASP A 192 0.19 4.73 -14.79
C ASP A 192 -0.29 5.07 -13.37
N TRP A 193 0.63 5.12 -12.42
CA TRP A 193 0.34 5.48 -11.03
C TRP A 193 -0.19 6.91 -10.89
N ARG A 194 0.45 7.89 -11.55
CA ARG A 194 -0.06 9.27 -11.59
C ARG A 194 -1.45 9.33 -12.20
N LYS A 195 -1.67 8.63 -13.31
CA LYS A 195 -2.96 8.54 -13.98
C LYS A 195 -4.04 7.98 -13.05
N VAL A 196 -3.75 6.90 -12.32
CA VAL A 196 -4.69 6.27 -11.38
C VAL A 196 -5.03 7.23 -10.24
N VAL A 197 -4.05 7.85 -9.60
CA VAL A 197 -4.28 8.77 -8.48
C VAL A 197 -5.04 10.02 -8.94
N ALA A 198 -4.65 10.64 -10.05
CA ALA A 198 -5.35 11.80 -10.59
C ALA A 198 -6.81 11.48 -10.93
N LYS A 199 -7.05 10.33 -11.60
CA LYS A 199 -8.41 9.90 -11.95
C LYS A 199 -9.24 9.58 -10.70
N SER A 200 -8.66 8.97 -9.69
CA SER A 200 -9.39 8.67 -8.44
C SER A 200 -9.93 9.94 -7.77
N ILE A 201 -9.13 11.01 -7.76
CA ILE A 201 -9.54 12.32 -7.23
C ILE A 201 -10.66 12.92 -8.10
N GLU A 202 -10.48 12.91 -9.42
CA GLU A 202 -11.45 13.42 -10.39
C GLU A 202 -12.83 12.77 -10.24
N VAL A 203 -12.88 11.43 -10.09
CA VAL A 203 -14.13 10.69 -10.00
C VAL A 203 -14.65 10.51 -8.56
N GLY A 204 -13.94 11.01 -7.56
CA GLY A 204 -14.35 10.98 -6.16
C GLY A 204 -14.08 9.66 -5.42
N ILE A 205 -13.16 8.81 -5.90
CA ILE A 205 -12.72 7.58 -5.21
C ILE A 205 -11.57 7.92 -4.27
N PRO A 206 -11.68 7.74 -2.94
CA PRO A 206 -10.60 8.01 -2.02
C PRO A 206 -9.50 6.94 -2.13
N MET A 207 -8.28 7.35 -2.47
CA MET A 207 -7.09 6.49 -2.52
C MET A 207 -5.92 7.13 -1.74
N PRO A 208 -6.09 7.42 -0.44
CA PRO A 208 -5.15 8.25 0.30
C PRO A 208 -3.76 7.64 0.38
N CYS A 209 -3.63 6.35 0.60
CA CYS A 209 -2.32 5.67 0.69
C CYS A 209 -1.55 5.70 -0.64
N MET A 210 -2.22 5.48 -1.78
CA MET A 210 -1.55 5.56 -3.09
C MET A 210 -1.13 6.98 -3.44
N ALA A 211 -1.96 7.98 -3.09
CA ALA A 211 -1.66 9.39 -3.27
C ALA A 211 -0.49 9.82 -2.37
N SER A 212 -0.51 9.44 -1.10
CA SER A 212 0.58 9.71 -0.15
C SER A 212 1.90 9.08 -0.60
N ALA A 213 1.88 7.86 -1.12
CA ALA A 213 3.08 7.17 -1.59
C ALA A 213 3.73 7.84 -2.81
N ILE A 214 2.95 8.26 -3.81
CA ILE A 214 3.50 8.91 -4.99
C ILE A 214 4.01 10.32 -4.66
N THR A 215 3.32 11.08 -3.82
CA THR A 215 3.77 12.40 -3.39
C THR A 215 5.02 12.32 -2.50
N PHE A 216 5.15 11.29 -1.66
CA PHE A 216 6.40 11.00 -0.97
C PHE A 216 7.55 10.76 -1.96
N LEU A 217 7.35 9.89 -2.96
CA LEU A 217 8.39 9.61 -3.95
C LEU A 217 8.79 10.86 -4.71
N ASP A 218 7.84 11.68 -5.13
CA ASP A 218 8.11 12.96 -5.82
C ASP A 218 8.94 13.90 -4.94
N GLY A 219 8.56 14.08 -3.67
CA GLY A 219 9.32 14.89 -2.74
C GLY A 219 10.72 14.34 -2.50
N TYR A 220 10.83 13.03 -2.25
CA TYR A 220 12.10 12.38 -1.94
C TYR A 220 13.09 12.39 -3.10
N THR A 221 12.61 12.41 -4.35
CA THR A 221 13.42 12.44 -5.55
C THR A 221 13.64 13.85 -6.12
N SER A 222 13.08 14.88 -5.49
CA SER A 222 13.26 16.28 -5.90
C SER A 222 14.52 16.86 -5.29
N ALA A 223 15.44 17.32 -6.13
CA ALA A 223 16.65 17.99 -5.66
C ALA A 223 16.36 19.35 -4.97
N ARG A 224 15.23 19.96 -5.26
CA ARG A 224 14.74 21.20 -4.66
C ARG A 224 13.23 21.14 -4.48
N LEU A 225 12.76 21.37 -3.25
CA LEU A 225 11.35 21.49 -2.87
C LEU A 225 10.98 22.95 -2.68
#